data_0d1fbd19050698233b6b6f51aa91fcd3
#
_entry.id   0d1fbd19050698233b6b6f51aa91fcd3
#
_cell.length_a   1.000
_cell.length_b   1.000
_cell.length_c   1.000
_cell.angle_alpha   90.00
_cell.angle_beta   90.00
_cell.angle_gamma   90.00
#
_symmetry.space_group_name_H-M   'P 1'
#
loop_
_entity.id
_entity.type
_entity.pdbx_description
1 polymer ?
#
loop_
_entity_poly.entity_id
_entity_poly.type
_entity_poly.pdbx_seq_one_letter_code
_entity_poly.pdbx_strand_id
1 'polypeptide(L)'
;MEAIKDSSHLYEVERRAYHVERPGFRIAELQISPTQNVPWHYHNNVQDTFYVLEGSLRLFLRDPKEEVRLAPGQTYSVRPGRTHLVTNSGQTSATYLVLQGIGEYDYVPLT
;
A
#
# COMPACT_ATOMS: atom_id res chain seq x y z
N MET A 1 16.07 3.95 -9.67
CA MET A 1 15.40 2.66 -9.83
C MET A 1 14.33 2.74 -10.87
N GLU A 2 14.11 1.66 -11.56
CA GLU A 2 13.12 1.63 -12.63
C GLU A 2 11.73 1.38 -12.09
N ALA A 3 10.74 2.13 -12.59
CA ALA A 3 9.36 1.92 -12.25
C ALA A 3 8.81 0.69 -12.99
N ILE A 4 7.97 -0.09 -12.32
CA ILE A 4 7.34 -1.27 -12.89
C ILE A 4 5.82 -1.15 -12.78
N LYS A 5 5.11 -1.91 -13.63
CA LYS A 5 3.63 -1.86 -13.69
C LYS A 5 2.97 -3.00 -12.94
N ASP A 6 3.66 -4.11 -12.76
CA ASP A 6 3.16 -5.25 -11.98
C ASP A 6 4.15 -5.56 -10.87
N SER A 7 3.75 -5.27 -9.63
CA SER A 7 4.55 -5.48 -8.43
C SER A 7 4.15 -6.74 -7.67
N SER A 8 3.16 -7.47 -8.15
CA SER A 8 2.57 -8.59 -7.39
C SER A 8 3.56 -9.70 -7.07
N HIS A 9 4.62 -9.84 -7.83
CA HIS A 9 5.65 -10.86 -7.63
C HIS A 9 6.80 -10.42 -6.69
N LEU A 10 6.81 -9.16 -6.25
CA LEU A 10 7.93 -8.61 -5.47
C LEU A 10 7.80 -8.82 -3.97
N TYR A 11 6.61 -9.16 -3.50
CA TYR A 11 6.36 -9.40 -2.07
C TYR A 11 5.18 -10.34 -1.93
N GLU A 12 5.12 -11.02 -0.78
CA GLU A 12 4.05 -11.96 -0.48
C GLU A 12 2.95 -11.32 0.34
N VAL A 13 1.71 -11.66 0.00
CA VAL A 13 0.52 -11.34 0.78
C VAL A 13 -0.33 -12.59 0.91
N GLU A 14 -1.19 -12.63 1.93
CA GLU A 14 -2.09 -13.77 2.10
C GLU A 14 -3.19 -13.79 1.04
N ARG A 15 -3.67 -12.62 0.64
CA ARG A 15 -4.75 -12.50 -0.35
C ARG A 15 -4.63 -11.17 -1.06
N ARG A 16 -4.96 -11.19 -2.35
CA ARG A 16 -5.00 -10.00 -3.19
C ARG A 16 -6.23 -10.05 -4.08
N ALA A 17 -6.96 -8.95 -4.15
CA ALA A 17 -8.12 -8.81 -5.05
C ALA A 17 -8.11 -7.42 -5.65
N TYR A 18 -8.56 -7.31 -6.90
CA TYR A 18 -8.71 -6.03 -7.58
C TYR A 18 -10.20 -5.80 -7.80
N HIS A 19 -10.77 -4.83 -7.09
CA HIS A 19 -12.19 -4.51 -7.19
C HIS A 19 -12.49 -3.60 -8.37
N VAL A 20 -11.56 -2.71 -8.69
CA VAL A 20 -11.66 -1.80 -9.83
C VAL A 20 -10.28 -1.70 -10.48
N GLU A 21 -10.22 -1.92 -11.78
CA GLU A 21 -9.04 -1.63 -12.58
C GLU A 21 -9.48 -0.89 -13.83
N ARG A 22 -9.16 0.39 -13.91
CA ARG A 22 -9.47 1.27 -15.02
C ARG A 22 -8.22 2.08 -15.36
N PRO A 23 -8.07 2.57 -16.60
CA PRO A 23 -6.99 3.49 -16.89
C PRO A 23 -7.00 4.66 -15.91
N GLY A 24 -5.89 4.84 -15.18
CA GLY A 24 -5.74 5.92 -14.24
C GLY A 24 -6.32 5.72 -12.86
N PHE A 25 -6.95 4.57 -12.58
CA PHE A 25 -7.57 4.34 -11.27
C PHE A 25 -7.72 2.86 -10.97
N ARG A 26 -7.39 2.48 -9.72
CA ARG A 26 -7.66 1.12 -9.28
C ARG A 26 -7.92 1.06 -7.77
N ILE A 27 -8.72 0.06 -7.37
CA ILE A 27 -8.93 -0.28 -5.97
C ILE A 27 -8.49 -1.72 -5.78
N ALA A 28 -7.46 -1.91 -4.97
CA ALA A 28 -6.95 -3.23 -4.59
C ALA A 28 -7.32 -3.52 -3.14
N GLU A 29 -7.57 -4.78 -2.84
CA GLU A 29 -7.71 -5.25 -1.47
C GLU A 29 -6.60 -6.22 -1.16
N LEU A 30 -5.87 -5.98 -0.08
CA LEU A 30 -4.76 -6.82 0.36
C LEU A 30 -5.01 -7.34 1.77
N GLN A 31 -4.56 -8.56 2.02
CA GLN A 31 -4.52 -9.13 3.36
C GLN A 31 -3.09 -9.57 3.63
N ILE A 32 -2.52 -9.08 4.72
CA ILE A 32 -1.15 -9.42 5.12
C ILE A 32 -1.14 -9.99 6.52
N SER A 33 -0.28 -11.01 6.71
CA SER A 33 -0.04 -11.60 8.04
C SER A 33 0.82 -10.66 8.90
N PRO A 34 0.94 -10.93 10.21
CA PRO A 34 1.82 -10.11 11.06
C PRO A 34 3.29 -10.10 10.64
N THR A 35 3.73 -11.07 9.84
CA THR A 35 5.12 -11.16 9.38
C THR A 35 5.32 -10.72 7.95
N GLN A 36 4.26 -10.33 7.26
CA GLN A 36 4.32 -9.84 5.88
C GLN A 36 4.27 -8.33 5.84
N ASN A 37 4.83 -7.75 4.80
CA ASN A 37 4.77 -6.31 4.57
C ASN A 37 4.84 -6.02 3.08
N VAL A 38 4.43 -4.80 2.71
CA VAL A 38 4.73 -4.25 1.39
C VAL A 38 5.99 -3.41 1.58
N PRO A 39 7.14 -3.86 1.01
CA PRO A 39 8.43 -3.23 1.31
C PRO A 39 8.51 -1.79 0.83
N TRP A 40 9.57 -1.09 1.24
CA TRP A 40 9.80 0.29 0.90
C TRP A 40 9.70 0.52 -0.61
N HIS A 41 8.85 1.46 -1.00
CA HIS A 41 8.64 1.83 -2.40
C HIS A 41 7.97 3.19 -2.50
N TYR A 42 7.87 3.70 -3.71
CA TYR A 42 7.05 4.87 -4.02
C TYR A 42 6.39 4.70 -5.38
N HIS A 43 5.43 5.56 -5.66
CA HIS A 43 4.75 5.63 -6.96
C HIS A 43 5.00 7.02 -7.53
N ASN A 44 5.28 7.12 -8.83
CA ASN A 44 5.46 8.41 -9.48
C ASN A 44 4.12 9.05 -9.83
N ASN A 45 3.15 8.23 -10.24
CA ASN A 45 1.96 8.71 -10.92
C ASN A 45 0.69 8.66 -10.08
N VAL A 46 0.66 7.87 -9.03
CA VAL A 46 -0.56 7.64 -8.27
C VAL A 46 -0.38 7.99 -6.80
N GLN A 47 -1.48 8.43 -6.18
CA GLN A 47 -1.61 8.54 -4.74
C GLN A 47 -2.16 7.23 -4.22
N ASP A 48 -1.62 6.75 -3.09
CA ASP A 48 -2.18 5.62 -2.37
C ASP A 48 -3.05 6.12 -1.23
N THR A 49 -4.31 5.70 -1.19
CA THR A 49 -5.16 5.94 -0.03
C THR A 49 -5.49 4.60 0.59
N PHE A 50 -5.06 4.41 1.83
CA PHE A 50 -5.28 3.19 2.59
C PHE A 50 -6.57 3.30 3.39
N TYR A 51 -7.35 2.24 3.42
CA TYR A 51 -8.57 2.13 4.23
C TYR A 51 -8.56 0.75 4.89
N VAL A 52 -8.47 0.71 6.22
CA VAL A 52 -8.38 -0.57 6.95
C VAL A 52 -9.77 -1.15 7.17
N LEU A 53 -9.93 -2.41 6.78
CA LEU A 53 -11.18 -3.18 6.98
C LEU A 53 -11.11 -4.00 8.26
N GLU A 54 -10.00 -4.72 8.48
CA GLU A 54 -9.80 -5.58 9.66
C GLU A 54 -8.35 -5.52 10.09
N GLY A 55 -8.11 -5.72 11.38
CA GLY A 55 -6.76 -5.68 11.92
C GLY A 55 -6.23 -4.26 12.04
N SER A 56 -4.93 -4.10 11.97
CA SER A 56 -4.30 -2.79 12.05
C SER A 56 -3.05 -2.70 11.20
N LEU A 57 -2.83 -1.52 10.63
CA LEU A 57 -1.66 -1.22 9.83
C LEU A 57 -0.75 -0.23 10.54
N ARG A 58 0.52 -0.29 10.22
CA ARG A 58 1.50 0.69 10.61
C ARG A 58 2.29 1.07 9.36
N LEU A 59 2.14 2.32 8.96
CA LEU A 59 2.83 2.86 7.80
C LEU A 59 4.07 3.62 8.25
N PHE A 60 5.19 3.38 7.61
CA PHE A 60 6.40 4.15 7.79
C PHE A 60 6.64 4.95 6.52
N LEU A 61 6.88 6.25 6.67
CA LEU A 61 7.05 7.16 5.54
C LEU A 61 8.33 7.94 5.69
N ARG A 62 8.84 8.44 4.57
CA ARG A 62 10.01 9.31 4.52
C ARG A 62 9.64 10.64 3.88
N ASP A 63 10.47 11.65 4.13
CA ASP A 63 10.42 12.96 3.49
C ASP A 63 9.08 13.68 3.66
N PRO A 64 8.63 13.97 4.88
CA PRO A 64 9.35 13.79 6.15
C PRO A 64 9.17 12.39 6.71
N LYS A 65 10.07 12.01 7.62
CA LYS A 65 9.96 10.75 8.36
C LYS A 65 8.73 10.80 9.25
N GLU A 66 7.87 9.79 9.09
CA GLU A 66 6.61 9.74 9.82
C GLU A 66 6.20 8.29 10.03
N GLU A 67 5.44 8.05 11.09
CA GLU A 67 4.84 6.76 11.38
C GLU A 67 3.35 6.99 11.61
N VAL A 68 2.51 6.19 10.94
CA VAL A 68 1.06 6.30 11.02
C VAL A 68 0.48 4.95 11.36
N ARG A 69 -0.36 4.89 12.40
CA ARG A 69 -1.09 3.67 12.77
C ARG A 69 -2.55 3.82 12.37
N LEU A 70 -3.09 2.79 11.74
CA LEU A 70 -4.47 2.79 11.26
C LEU A 70 -5.23 1.59 11.83
N ALA A 71 -6.37 1.87 12.46
CA ALA A 71 -7.34 0.89 12.92
C ALA A 71 -8.49 0.77 11.91
N PRO A 72 -9.38 -0.25 12.04
CA PRO A 72 -10.50 -0.40 11.11
C PRO A 72 -11.31 0.89 10.96
N GLY A 73 -11.62 1.24 9.71
CA GLY A 73 -12.35 2.45 9.36
C GLY A 73 -11.50 3.70 9.22
N GLN A 74 -10.21 3.62 9.54
CA GLN A 74 -9.31 4.76 9.41
C GLN A 74 -8.60 4.76 8.06
N THR A 75 -8.25 5.96 7.59
CA THR A 75 -7.61 6.16 6.29
C THR A 75 -6.38 7.04 6.39
N TYR A 76 -5.49 6.87 5.44
CA TYR A 76 -4.33 7.76 5.26
C TYR A 76 -3.94 7.78 3.79
N SER A 77 -3.65 8.97 3.27
CA SER A 77 -3.27 9.13 1.87
C SER A 77 -1.78 9.46 1.77
N VAL A 78 -1.10 8.72 0.89
CA VAL A 78 0.32 8.92 0.58
C VAL A 78 0.43 9.53 -0.81
N ARG A 79 0.99 10.74 -0.89
CA ARG A 79 1.12 11.45 -2.17
C ARG A 79 2.11 10.75 -3.12
N PRO A 80 2.00 10.99 -4.42
CA PRO A 80 2.99 10.49 -5.38
C PRO A 80 4.41 10.92 -4.97
N GLY A 81 5.36 10.04 -5.18
CA GLY A 81 6.77 10.28 -4.89
C GLY A 81 7.17 10.07 -3.44
N ARG A 82 6.24 9.87 -2.53
CA ARG A 82 6.59 9.69 -1.12
C ARG A 82 6.86 8.21 -0.81
N THR A 83 8.09 7.93 -0.40
CA THR A 83 8.52 6.57 -0.06
C THR A 83 7.85 6.07 1.21
N HIS A 84 7.34 4.84 1.17
CA HIS A 84 6.62 4.27 2.30
C HIS A 84 6.78 2.76 2.39
N LEU A 85 6.53 2.25 3.60
CA LEU A 85 6.54 0.83 3.96
C LEU A 85 5.23 0.52 4.66
N VAL A 86 4.54 -0.54 4.25
CA VAL A 86 3.27 -0.95 4.86
C VAL A 86 3.50 -2.19 5.70
N THR A 87 3.17 -2.12 6.98
CA THR A 87 3.33 -3.26 7.90
C THR A 87 2.03 -3.55 8.63
N ASN A 88 1.92 -4.77 9.15
CA ASN A 88 0.85 -5.17 10.06
C ASN A 88 1.34 -4.92 11.50
N SER A 89 0.62 -4.10 12.25
CA SER A 89 0.99 -3.77 13.62
C SER A 89 0.32 -4.63 14.67
N GLY A 90 -0.52 -5.58 14.25
CA GLY A 90 -1.25 -6.46 15.16
C GLY A 90 -0.69 -7.87 15.23
N GLN A 91 -1.48 -8.76 15.86
CA GLN A 91 -1.13 -10.17 16.01
C GLN A 91 -1.99 -11.08 15.12
N THR A 92 -2.93 -10.50 14.39
CA THR A 92 -3.79 -11.19 13.44
C THR A 92 -3.62 -10.57 12.07
N SER A 93 -4.18 -11.21 11.04
CA SER A 93 -4.14 -10.69 9.67
C SER A 93 -4.78 -9.31 9.59
N ALA A 94 -4.22 -8.45 8.76
CA ALA A 94 -4.79 -7.14 8.47
C ALA A 94 -5.29 -7.12 7.03
N THR A 95 -6.52 -6.65 6.85
CA THR A 95 -7.15 -6.53 5.53
C THR A 95 -7.44 -5.06 5.27
N TYR A 96 -7.05 -4.57 4.11
CA TYR A 96 -7.19 -3.16 3.79
C TYR A 96 -7.37 -2.93 2.31
N LEU A 97 -8.01 -1.81 1.99
CA LEU A 97 -8.13 -1.33 0.61
C LEU A 97 -7.02 -0.33 0.33
N VAL A 98 -6.53 -0.36 -0.90
CA VAL A 98 -5.64 0.67 -1.43
C VAL A 98 -6.33 1.27 -2.65
N LEU A 99 -6.70 2.55 -2.54
CA LEU A 99 -7.28 3.29 -3.65
C LEU A 99 -6.12 4.03 -4.33
N GLN A 100 -5.86 3.70 -5.59
CA GLN A 100 -4.71 4.21 -6.33
C GLN A 100 -5.17 5.02 -7.54
N GLY A 101 -4.85 6.26 -7.56
CA GLY A 101 -5.21 7.21 -8.60
C GLY A 101 -4.71 8.62 -8.25
N ILE A 102 -4.93 9.59 -9.10
CA ILE A 102 -5.35 9.38 -10.48
C ILE A 102 -4.10 9.42 -11.34
N GLY A 103 -3.93 8.42 -12.21
CA GLY A 103 -2.75 8.30 -13.05
C GLY A 103 -2.46 6.83 -13.37
N GLU A 104 -1.54 6.59 -14.27
CA GLU A 104 -1.13 5.24 -14.61
C GLU A 104 -0.37 4.61 -13.45
N TYR A 105 -0.79 3.42 -13.02
CA TYR A 105 -0.13 2.73 -11.92
C TYR A 105 1.33 2.42 -12.26
N ASP A 106 2.21 2.71 -11.30
CA ASP A 106 3.60 2.33 -11.34
C ASP A 106 4.07 1.97 -9.93
N TYR A 107 5.20 1.33 -9.82
CA TYR A 107 5.77 0.89 -8.55
C TYR A 107 7.29 0.98 -8.66
N VAL A 108 7.92 1.73 -7.75
CA VAL A 108 9.37 1.87 -7.73
C VAL A 108 9.90 1.26 -6.44
N PRO A 109 10.49 0.06 -6.50
CA PRO A 109 11.04 -0.57 -5.30
C PRO A 109 12.35 0.08 -4.88
N LEU A 110 12.61 0.11 -3.58
CA LEU A 110 13.88 0.52 -3.02
C LEU A 110 14.64 -0.74 -2.59
N THR A 111 15.59 -1.13 -3.37
CA THR A 111 16.39 -2.33 -3.07
C THR A 111 17.82 -1.99 -2.71
#